data_83bc4bf36c75118a8918d58a51ccdf12
#
_entry.id   83bc4bf36c75118a8918d58a51ccdf12
#
_cell.length_a   1.000
_cell.length_b   1.000
_cell.length_c   1.000
_cell.angle_alpha   90.00
_cell.angle_beta   90.00
_cell.angle_gamma   90.00
#
_symmetry.space_group_name_H-M   'P 1'
#
loop_
_entity.id
_entity.type
_entity.pdbx_description
1 polymer ?
#
loop_
_entity_poly.entity_id
_entity_poly.type
_entity_poly.pdbx_seq_one_letter_code
_entity_poly.pdbx_strand_id
1 'polypeptide(L)'
;GKEESDDLFLRRWNGTSWTEPRPMRALNSNFEEASPSLSGDGQFLYFASNRPGGRGGHDIWVAKWDGAEYAWPLPLTSRVNTPFDEKGPAISPDNFELYFSSNRPRRRVDETQGPLTPAQIERLKVDHDLYSADLASERPYQLMVERRLSMLYSLREGALGDLKVMKKLGGTEQTEAAVDKALAFLAGIQSEDGRWDLSEHGGAGNHDMAATGMALLTFYGRGERHDINCTYRETVRKGINWLIEQQDKGSGDLRG
;
A
#
# COMPACT_ATOMS: atom_id res chain seq x y z
N GLY A 1 13.46 17.26 -28.57
CA GLY A 1 13.31 18.21 -27.50
C GLY A 1 12.18 17.73 -26.62
N LYS A 2 12.37 17.68 -25.29
CA LYS A 2 11.25 17.55 -24.36
C LYS A 2 10.37 18.80 -24.58
N GLU A 3 9.09 18.62 -24.90
CA GLU A 3 8.10 19.64 -24.61
C GLU A 3 8.20 19.90 -23.10
N GLU A 4 8.14 21.19 -22.69
CA GLU A 4 8.15 21.57 -21.29
C GLU A 4 6.94 20.91 -20.62
N SER A 5 7.17 19.75 -19.97
CA SER A 5 6.15 19.15 -19.12
C SER A 5 6.17 19.87 -17.78
N ASP A 6 5.01 20.13 -17.22
CA ASP A 6 4.88 20.62 -15.85
C ASP A 6 5.45 19.57 -14.89
N ASP A 7 6.37 19.99 -14.01
CA ASP A 7 7.04 19.14 -13.02
C ASP A 7 6.77 19.68 -11.61
N LEU A 8 6.74 18.79 -10.63
CA LEU A 8 6.62 19.13 -9.21
C LEU A 8 7.99 19.44 -8.60
N PHE A 9 8.05 20.53 -7.83
CA PHE A 9 9.24 20.94 -7.09
C PHE A 9 8.90 21.11 -5.62
N LEU A 10 9.84 20.73 -4.75
CA LEU A 10 9.77 20.91 -3.32
C LEU A 10 10.71 22.02 -2.85
N ARG A 11 10.19 22.93 -2.03
CA ARG A 11 10.98 23.86 -1.22
C ARG A 11 10.62 23.65 0.25
N ARG A 12 11.60 23.80 1.12
CA ARG A 12 11.40 23.71 2.58
C ARG A 12 11.74 25.03 3.24
N TRP A 13 10.95 25.40 4.22
CA TRP A 13 11.26 26.51 5.11
C TRP A 13 12.26 26.03 6.17
N ASN A 14 13.41 26.69 6.31
CA ASN A 14 14.45 26.32 7.26
C ASN A 14 14.41 27.15 8.57
N GLY A 15 13.32 27.91 8.78
CA GLY A 15 13.16 28.83 9.90
C GLY A 15 13.45 30.30 9.54
N THR A 16 14.19 30.56 8.47
CA THR A 16 14.62 31.92 8.05
C THR A 16 14.34 32.19 6.57
N SER A 17 14.49 31.19 5.73
CA SER A 17 14.32 31.28 4.27
C SER A 17 13.82 29.99 3.68
N TRP A 18 13.30 30.06 2.46
CA TRP A 18 12.99 28.88 1.66
C TRP A 18 14.27 28.31 1.04
N THR A 19 14.42 26.98 1.10
CA THR A 19 15.51 26.30 0.37
C THR A 19 15.36 26.48 -1.14
N GLU A 20 16.42 26.20 -1.89
CA GLU A 20 16.34 26.09 -3.34
C GLU A 20 15.32 25.02 -3.76
N PRO A 21 14.57 25.25 -4.87
CA PRO A 21 13.62 24.26 -5.37
C PRO A 21 14.33 22.98 -5.79
N ARG A 22 13.82 21.83 -5.37
CA ARG A 22 14.32 20.53 -5.76
C ARG A 22 13.23 19.77 -6.52
N PRO A 23 13.52 19.20 -7.70
CA PRO A 23 12.55 18.41 -8.44
C PRO A 23 12.17 17.17 -7.63
N MET A 24 10.88 16.84 -7.59
CA MET A 24 10.35 15.67 -6.91
C MET A 24 10.49 14.43 -7.81
N ARG A 25 11.73 13.94 -7.96
CA ARG A 25 12.11 12.92 -8.94
C ARG A 25 11.34 11.60 -8.80
N ALA A 26 10.91 11.24 -7.60
CA ALA A 26 10.11 10.04 -7.35
C ALA A 26 8.67 10.19 -7.87
N LEU A 27 8.23 11.42 -8.13
CA LEU A 27 6.88 11.73 -8.61
C LEU A 27 6.87 12.22 -10.05
N ASN A 28 7.86 13.01 -10.46
CA ASN A 28 7.95 13.54 -11.82
C ASN A 28 8.20 12.42 -12.84
N SER A 29 7.55 12.51 -13.99
CA SER A 29 7.63 11.53 -15.06
C SER A 29 7.95 12.20 -16.40
N ASN A 30 7.71 11.51 -17.51
CA ASN A 30 7.77 12.12 -18.85
C ASN A 30 6.43 12.78 -19.25
N PHE A 31 5.51 12.88 -18.32
CA PHE A 31 4.16 13.43 -18.46
C PHE A 31 4.02 14.68 -17.61
N GLU A 32 2.86 15.31 -17.63
CA GLU A 32 2.57 16.49 -16.82
C GLU A 32 2.25 16.09 -15.38
N GLU A 33 2.86 16.76 -14.41
CA GLU A 33 2.54 16.69 -12.99
C GLU A 33 2.23 18.10 -12.47
N ALA A 34 0.99 18.34 -12.06
CA ALA A 34 0.53 19.69 -11.74
C ALA A 34 -0.37 19.73 -10.49
N SER A 35 -0.61 20.96 -10.01
CA SER A 35 -1.59 21.25 -8.95
C SER A 35 -1.39 20.42 -7.67
N PRO A 36 -0.21 20.45 -7.03
CA PRO A 36 0.03 19.68 -5.82
C PRO A 36 -0.78 20.21 -4.64
N SER A 37 -1.33 19.30 -3.81
CA SER A 37 -2.02 19.59 -2.55
C SER A 37 -1.57 18.61 -1.47
N LEU A 38 -1.17 19.13 -0.31
CA LEU A 38 -0.79 18.31 0.83
C LEU A 38 -2.02 18.00 1.69
N SER A 39 -2.04 16.79 2.28
CA SER A 39 -2.92 16.51 3.41
C SER A 39 -2.54 17.38 4.61
N GLY A 40 -3.50 17.65 5.51
CA GLY A 40 -3.29 18.50 6.69
C GLY A 40 -2.20 18.00 7.63
N ASP A 41 -1.97 16.68 7.67
CA ASP A 41 -0.92 16.02 8.44
C ASP A 41 0.43 15.91 7.67
N GLY A 42 0.48 16.35 6.41
CA GLY A 42 1.66 16.28 5.55
C GLY A 42 2.09 14.85 5.16
N GLN A 43 1.27 13.83 5.45
CA GLN A 43 1.62 12.44 5.12
C GLN A 43 1.38 12.10 3.65
N PHE A 44 0.49 12.85 2.98
CA PHE A 44 0.08 12.59 1.61
C PHE A 44 0.19 13.83 0.74
N LEU A 45 0.65 13.63 -0.49
CA LEU A 45 0.66 14.62 -1.55
C LEU A 45 -0.26 14.15 -2.67
N TYR A 46 -1.27 14.97 -2.98
CA TYR A 46 -2.18 14.77 -4.09
C TYR A 46 -1.77 15.68 -5.24
N PHE A 47 -1.89 15.22 -6.47
CA PHE A 47 -1.54 16.02 -7.65
C PHE A 47 -2.28 15.49 -8.88
N ALA A 48 -2.39 16.31 -9.92
CA ALA A 48 -2.93 15.90 -11.20
C ALA A 48 -1.81 15.43 -12.14
N SER A 49 -2.03 14.37 -12.90
CA SER A 49 -1.10 13.92 -13.93
C SER A 49 -1.81 13.16 -15.05
N ASN A 50 -1.31 13.34 -16.29
CA ASN A 50 -1.77 12.61 -17.47
C ASN A 50 -0.90 11.36 -17.77
N ARG A 51 -0.15 10.88 -16.76
CA ARG A 51 0.66 9.66 -16.87
C ARG A 51 -0.18 8.43 -17.10
N PRO A 52 0.35 7.40 -17.80
CA PRO A 52 -0.34 6.13 -17.97
C PRO A 52 -0.68 5.44 -16.64
N GLY A 53 -1.81 4.73 -16.62
CA GLY A 53 -2.29 4.01 -15.42
C GLY A 53 -3.46 4.68 -14.71
N GLY A 54 -3.87 5.86 -15.16
CA GLY A 54 -5.12 6.49 -14.79
C GLY A 54 -6.32 5.99 -15.61
N ARG A 55 -7.41 6.75 -15.62
CA ARG A 55 -8.65 6.43 -16.32
C ARG A 55 -8.97 7.38 -17.46
N GLY A 56 -8.53 8.63 -17.36
CA GLY A 56 -8.82 9.71 -18.28
C GLY A 56 -7.59 10.34 -18.94
N GLY A 57 -7.69 11.60 -19.28
CA GLY A 57 -6.55 12.39 -19.72
C GLY A 57 -5.70 12.79 -18.53
N HIS A 58 -6.21 13.68 -17.66
CA HIS A 58 -5.62 13.95 -16.35
C HIS A 58 -6.42 13.24 -15.27
N ASP A 59 -5.70 12.64 -14.35
CA ASP A 59 -6.25 11.95 -13.19
C ASP A 59 -5.63 12.51 -11.90
N ILE A 60 -6.34 12.38 -10.78
CA ILE A 60 -5.79 12.72 -9.47
C ILE A 60 -4.98 11.51 -8.95
N TRP A 61 -3.74 11.79 -8.62
CA TRP A 61 -2.78 10.85 -8.06
C TRP A 61 -2.48 11.22 -6.61
N VAL A 62 -2.06 10.25 -5.83
CA VAL A 62 -1.65 10.45 -4.44
C VAL A 62 -0.34 9.73 -4.19
N ALA A 63 0.58 10.40 -3.49
CA ALA A 63 1.86 9.85 -3.04
C ALA A 63 1.96 9.94 -1.53
N LYS A 64 2.67 9.02 -0.91
CA LYS A 64 2.88 8.98 0.55
C LYS A 64 4.28 9.44 0.90
N TRP A 65 4.40 10.16 2.02
CA TRP A 65 5.69 10.45 2.65
C TRP A 65 6.30 9.15 3.20
N ASP A 66 7.52 8.80 2.79
CA ASP A 66 8.21 7.58 3.23
C ASP A 66 9.22 7.80 4.37
N GLY A 67 9.32 9.03 4.84
CA GLY A 67 10.30 9.48 5.84
C GLY A 67 11.40 10.36 5.24
N ALA A 68 11.59 10.32 3.91
CA ALA A 68 12.59 11.11 3.19
C ALA A 68 11.99 11.95 2.06
N GLU A 69 11.06 11.38 1.29
CA GLU A 69 10.37 12.03 0.17
C GLU A 69 8.95 11.47 -0.02
N TYR A 70 8.15 12.14 -0.86
CA TYR A 70 6.88 11.57 -1.35
C TYR A 70 7.19 10.60 -2.48
N ALA A 71 6.66 9.38 -2.38
CA ALA A 71 6.97 8.30 -3.31
C ALA A 71 5.75 7.44 -3.64
N TRP A 72 5.90 6.54 -4.59
CA TRP A 72 4.91 5.55 -5.03
C TRP A 72 3.55 6.15 -5.38
N PRO A 73 3.49 7.03 -6.38
CA PRO A 73 2.24 7.64 -6.78
C PRO A 73 1.24 6.61 -7.28
N LEU A 74 0.00 6.69 -6.78
CA LEU A 74 -1.13 5.85 -7.19
C LEU A 74 -2.29 6.72 -7.66
N PRO A 75 -3.02 6.33 -8.72
CA PRO A 75 -4.24 7.00 -9.09
C PRO A 75 -5.32 6.76 -8.04
N LEU A 76 -6.16 7.75 -7.78
CA LEU A 76 -7.37 7.56 -6.99
C LEU A 76 -8.35 6.63 -7.72
N THR A 77 -9.38 6.16 -7.00
CA THR A 77 -10.32 5.19 -7.54
C THR A 77 -11.27 5.80 -8.58
N SER A 78 -12.12 4.97 -9.17
CA SER A 78 -13.16 5.40 -10.13
C SER A 78 -14.25 6.28 -9.53
N ARG A 79 -14.25 6.54 -8.23
CA ARG A 79 -15.13 7.53 -7.60
C ARG A 79 -14.65 8.94 -7.86
N VAL A 80 -13.35 9.14 -7.95
CA VAL A 80 -12.69 10.41 -8.27
C VAL A 80 -12.32 10.43 -9.74
N ASN A 81 -11.48 9.50 -10.19
CA ASN A 81 -10.96 9.45 -11.55
C ASN A 81 -11.95 8.81 -12.51
N THR A 82 -12.19 9.46 -13.63
CA THR A 82 -13.13 9.01 -14.66
C THR A 82 -12.45 9.00 -16.03
N PRO A 83 -13.12 8.59 -17.12
CA PRO A 83 -12.56 8.73 -18.46
C PRO A 83 -12.34 10.19 -18.92
N PHE A 84 -12.66 11.17 -18.09
CA PHE A 84 -12.51 12.60 -18.33
C PHE A 84 -11.25 13.16 -17.65
N ASP A 85 -11.12 14.49 -17.61
CA ASP A 85 -9.96 15.13 -16.95
C ASP A 85 -10.34 15.55 -15.54
N GLU A 86 -9.57 15.13 -14.55
CA GLU A 86 -9.64 15.52 -13.16
C GLU A 86 -8.38 16.31 -12.77
N LYS A 87 -8.56 17.53 -12.24
CA LYS A 87 -7.46 18.47 -11.96
C LYS A 87 -7.68 19.23 -10.65
N GLY A 88 -6.62 19.89 -10.17
CA GLY A 88 -6.68 20.81 -9.05
C GLY A 88 -7.17 20.19 -7.74
N PRO A 89 -6.59 19.08 -7.27
CA PRO A 89 -6.96 18.50 -5.99
C PRO A 89 -6.69 19.50 -4.85
N ALA A 90 -7.65 19.62 -3.93
CA ALA A 90 -7.51 20.37 -2.68
C ALA A 90 -8.10 19.55 -1.55
N ILE A 91 -7.28 19.33 -0.51
CA ILE A 91 -7.67 18.49 0.63
C ILE A 91 -8.19 19.40 1.75
N SER A 92 -9.31 19.01 2.38
CA SER A 92 -9.81 19.68 3.57
C SER A 92 -8.79 19.56 4.73
N PRO A 93 -8.70 20.57 5.62
CA PRO A 93 -7.73 20.57 6.73
C PRO A 93 -7.85 19.37 7.67
N ASP A 94 -9.03 18.77 7.76
CA ASP A 94 -9.33 17.58 8.56
C ASP A 94 -9.03 16.26 7.84
N ASN A 95 -8.59 16.31 6.58
CA ASN A 95 -8.29 15.16 5.72
C ASN A 95 -9.50 14.27 5.37
N PHE A 96 -10.73 14.76 5.53
CA PHE A 96 -11.91 13.95 5.21
C PHE A 96 -12.41 14.14 3.77
N GLU A 97 -12.24 15.33 3.19
CA GLU A 97 -12.76 15.65 1.88
C GLU A 97 -11.67 16.06 0.88
N LEU A 98 -11.82 15.57 -0.33
CA LEU A 98 -11.08 16.01 -1.51
C LEU A 98 -12.01 16.85 -2.38
N TYR A 99 -11.59 18.05 -2.72
CA TYR A 99 -12.18 18.91 -3.75
C TYR A 99 -11.32 18.85 -5.01
N PHE A 100 -11.92 18.83 -6.16
CA PHE A 100 -11.22 18.79 -7.45
C PHE A 100 -12.10 19.30 -8.58
N SER A 101 -11.51 19.70 -9.68
CA SER A 101 -12.23 20.08 -10.89
C SER A 101 -12.29 18.92 -11.88
N SER A 102 -13.40 18.79 -12.61
CA SER A 102 -13.54 17.80 -13.68
C SER A 102 -14.42 18.32 -14.81
N ASN A 103 -14.09 17.92 -16.05
CA ASN A 103 -14.89 18.19 -17.24
C ASN A 103 -15.83 17.04 -17.59
N ARG A 104 -16.12 16.16 -16.61
CA ARG A 104 -17.11 15.08 -16.76
C ARG A 104 -18.53 15.63 -16.90
N PRO A 105 -19.41 15.00 -17.67
CA PRO A 105 -20.80 15.40 -17.72
C PRO A 105 -21.48 15.21 -16.34
N ARG A 106 -22.36 16.14 -15.97
CA ARG A 106 -23.10 16.10 -14.68
C ARG A 106 -23.98 14.86 -14.51
N ARG A 107 -24.40 14.25 -15.62
CA ARG A 107 -25.12 12.96 -15.59
C ARG A 107 -24.13 11.81 -15.70
N ARG A 108 -24.32 10.77 -14.90
CA ARG A 108 -23.54 9.53 -15.04
C ARG A 108 -23.62 9.03 -16.46
N VAL A 109 -22.46 8.76 -17.04
CA VAL A 109 -22.37 8.09 -18.34
C VAL A 109 -22.58 6.61 -18.12
N ASP A 110 -23.39 5.99 -18.94
CA ASP A 110 -23.62 4.55 -18.89
C ASP A 110 -22.43 3.82 -19.53
N GLU A 111 -21.58 3.24 -18.70
CA GLU A 111 -20.44 2.42 -19.11
C GLU A 111 -20.79 0.91 -19.20
N THR A 112 -22.07 0.55 -19.06
CA THR A 112 -22.49 -0.87 -19.12
C THR A 112 -22.23 -1.50 -20.51
N GLN A 113 -22.11 -0.68 -21.55
CA GLN A 113 -21.77 -1.09 -22.93
C GLN A 113 -20.25 -1.22 -23.16
N GLY A 114 -19.44 -1.03 -22.11
CA GLY A 114 -17.98 -1.05 -22.17
C GLY A 114 -17.37 0.36 -22.01
N PRO A 115 -16.03 0.45 -22.05
CA PRO A 115 -15.35 1.73 -21.88
C PRO A 115 -15.66 2.67 -23.06
N LEU A 116 -15.77 3.97 -22.74
CA LEU A 116 -16.01 5.01 -23.74
C LEU A 116 -14.84 5.08 -24.74
N THR A 117 -15.16 5.26 -26.01
CA THR A 117 -14.18 5.58 -27.04
C THR A 117 -13.70 7.05 -26.89
N PRO A 118 -12.48 7.39 -27.38
CA PRO A 118 -11.98 8.78 -27.34
C PRO A 118 -12.94 9.79 -27.98
N ALA A 119 -13.60 9.42 -29.08
CA ALA A 119 -14.60 10.28 -29.74
C ALA A 119 -15.85 10.49 -28.90
N GLN A 120 -16.29 9.50 -28.13
CA GLN A 120 -17.40 9.63 -27.21
C GLN A 120 -17.03 10.52 -26.02
N ILE A 121 -15.82 10.35 -25.46
CA ILE A 121 -15.30 11.19 -24.38
C ILE A 121 -15.29 12.65 -24.83
N GLU A 122 -14.70 12.95 -25.99
CA GLU A 122 -14.59 14.31 -26.49
C GLU A 122 -15.97 14.98 -26.72
N ARG A 123 -16.95 14.22 -27.18
CA ARG A 123 -18.33 14.72 -27.36
C ARG A 123 -19.09 14.95 -26.07
N LEU A 124 -18.70 14.29 -24.98
CA LEU A 124 -19.37 14.36 -23.67
C LEU A 124 -18.69 15.34 -22.72
N LYS A 125 -17.48 15.80 -23.03
CA LYS A 125 -16.77 16.80 -22.22
C LYS A 125 -17.62 18.06 -22.06
N VAL A 126 -17.60 18.60 -20.87
CA VAL A 126 -18.21 19.90 -20.52
C VAL A 126 -17.14 20.82 -19.94
N ASP A 127 -17.49 22.06 -19.64
CA ASP A 127 -16.61 22.94 -18.88
C ASP A 127 -16.33 22.35 -17.50
N HIS A 128 -15.13 22.63 -16.95
CA HIS A 128 -14.74 22.12 -15.65
C HIS A 128 -15.68 22.65 -14.55
N ASP A 129 -16.28 21.71 -13.81
CA ASP A 129 -17.06 21.96 -12.60
C ASP A 129 -16.26 21.49 -11.36
N LEU A 130 -16.64 22.01 -10.18
CA LEU A 130 -16.08 21.60 -8.91
C LEU A 130 -16.84 20.37 -8.37
N TYR A 131 -16.09 19.39 -7.94
CA TYR A 131 -16.57 18.14 -7.34
C TYR A 131 -15.94 17.94 -5.97
N SER A 132 -16.58 17.15 -5.12
CA SER A 132 -16.00 16.65 -3.87
C SER A 132 -16.15 15.14 -3.75
N ALA A 133 -15.23 14.54 -3.00
CA ALA A 133 -15.26 13.13 -2.67
C ALA A 133 -14.79 12.92 -1.22
N ASP A 134 -15.42 11.97 -0.54
CA ASP A 134 -15.01 11.52 0.79
C ASP A 134 -13.72 10.69 0.66
N LEU A 135 -12.63 11.17 1.26
CA LEU A 135 -11.34 10.50 1.26
C LEU A 135 -11.33 9.20 2.07
N ALA A 136 -12.23 9.02 3.03
CA ALA A 136 -12.34 7.76 3.75
C ALA A 136 -12.76 6.61 2.81
N SER A 137 -13.47 6.95 1.71
CA SER A 137 -13.84 6.00 0.67
C SER A 137 -12.74 5.77 -0.38
N GLU A 138 -11.77 6.67 -0.44
CA GLU A 138 -10.60 6.62 -1.32
C GLU A 138 -9.43 6.03 -0.54
N ARG A 139 -9.29 4.71 -0.55
CA ARG A 139 -8.23 3.98 0.17
C ARG A 139 -7.11 3.47 -0.75
N PRO A 140 -6.46 4.31 -1.57
CA PRO A 140 -5.41 3.85 -2.46
C PRO A 140 -4.26 3.20 -1.69
N TYR A 141 -4.05 3.57 -0.42
CA TYR A 141 -3.00 3.02 0.43
C TYR A 141 -3.32 1.67 1.05
N GLN A 142 -4.57 1.37 1.37
CA GLN A 142 -4.93 0.00 1.72
C GLN A 142 -4.71 -0.93 0.52
N LEU A 143 -5.16 -0.50 -0.67
CA LEU A 143 -4.88 -1.22 -1.92
C LEU A 143 -3.38 -1.29 -2.24
N MET A 144 -2.59 -0.27 -1.86
CA MET A 144 -1.14 -0.26 -2.05
C MET A 144 -0.44 -1.17 -1.05
N VAL A 145 -0.84 -1.15 0.21
CA VAL A 145 -0.32 -2.08 1.23
C VAL A 145 -0.71 -3.51 0.83
N GLU A 146 -1.94 -3.74 0.43
CA GLU A 146 -2.42 -5.04 -0.06
C GLU A 146 -1.71 -5.47 -1.35
N ARG A 147 -1.53 -4.58 -2.34
CA ARG A 147 -0.76 -4.86 -3.56
C ARG A 147 0.73 -5.04 -3.28
N ARG A 148 1.32 -4.23 -2.40
CA ARG A 148 2.73 -4.37 -2.02
C ARG A 148 2.97 -5.61 -1.20
N LEU A 149 2.08 -5.92 -0.26
CA LEU A 149 2.08 -7.19 0.46
C LEU A 149 1.82 -8.35 -0.50
N SER A 150 0.81 -8.28 -1.36
CA SER A 150 0.53 -9.30 -2.39
C SER A 150 1.70 -9.44 -3.37
N MET A 151 2.33 -8.36 -3.81
CA MET A 151 3.53 -8.39 -4.64
C MET A 151 4.74 -8.94 -3.88
N LEU A 152 4.94 -8.56 -2.62
CA LEU A 152 5.99 -9.13 -1.77
C LEU A 152 5.72 -10.60 -1.46
N TYR A 153 4.45 -10.97 -1.25
CA TYR A 153 4.05 -12.37 -1.06
C TYR A 153 4.16 -13.16 -2.38
N SER A 154 3.75 -12.62 -3.52
CA SER A 154 3.92 -13.29 -4.82
C SER A 154 5.38 -13.37 -5.26
N LEU A 155 6.20 -12.37 -4.95
CA LEU A 155 7.65 -12.44 -5.11
C LEU A 155 8.26 -13.49 -4.19
N ARG A 156 7.70 -13.69 -3.00
CA ARG A 156 8.10 -14.78 -2.10
C ARG A 156 7.59 -16.14 -2.57
N GLU A 157 6.34 -16.25 -3.01
CA GLU A 157 5.76 -17.50 -3.52
C GLU A 157 6.44 -17.97 -4.81
N GLY A 158 6.87 -17.05 -5.69
CA GLY A 158 7.56 -17.36 -6.94
C GLY A 158 9.09 -17.35 -6.86
N ALA A 159 9.67 -16.68 -5.87
CA ALA A 159 11.10 -16.37 -5.78
C ALA A 159 11.79 -16.98 -4.57
N LEU A 160 11.14 -17.84 -3.80
CA LEU A 160 11.75 -18.59 -2.69
C LEU A 160 12.93 -19.48 -3.12
N GLY A 161 13.29 -19.46 -4.40
CA GLY A 161 14.49 -20.05 -4.96
C GLY A 161 15.30 -19.12 -5.86
N ASP A 162 14.87 -17.87 -6.11
CA ASP A 162 15.60 -16.96 -6.98
C ASP A 162 16.48 -16.00 -6.17
N LEU A 163 17.74 -16.42 -5.97
CA LEU A 163 18.82 -15.61 -5.38
C LEU A 163 18.94 -14.19 -5.99
N LYS A 164 18.51 -13.99 -7.23
CA LYS A 164 18.58 -12.67 -7.90
C LYS A 164 17.56 -11.69 -7.34
N VAL A 165 16.36 -12.16 -7.01
CA VAL A 165 15.31 -11.32 -6.41
C VAL A 165 15.69 -11.00 -4.97
N MET A 166 16.18 -11.97 -4.23
CA MET A 166 16.65 -11.79 -2.84
C MET A 166 17.79 -10.78 -2.75
N LYS A 167 18.79 -10.86 -3.63
CA LYS A 167 19.89 -9.89 -3.69
C LYS A 167 19.41 -8.47 -4.00
N LYS A 168 18.40 -8.31 -4.86
CA LYS A 168 17.77 -6.98 -5.13
C LYS A 168 17.06 -6.38 -3.91
N LEU A 169 16.60 -7.22 -2.99
CA LEU A 169 15.93 -6.81 -1.75
C LEU A 169 16.91 -6.72 -0.54
N GLY A 170 18.21 -6.84 -0.79
CA GLY A 170 19.25 -6.77 0.25
C GLY A 170 19.52 -8.10 0.99
N GLY A 171 18.92 -9.20 0.55
CA GLY A 171 19.18 -10.53 1.09
C GLY A 171 20.50 -11.12 0.58
N THR A 172 21.12 -11.95 1.39
CA THR A 172 22.32 -12.73 1.07
C THR A 172 22.08 -14.20 1.39
N GLU A 173 22.89 -15.12 0.85
CA GLU A 173 22.83 -16.54 1.21
C GLU A 173 22.98 -16.76 2.73
N GLN A 174 23.79 -15.91 3.38
CA GLN A 174 24.00 -15.98 4.83
C GLN A 174 22.77 -15.54 5.62
N THR A 175 22.05 -14.48 5.16
CA THR A 175 20.81 -14.05 5.80
C THR A 175 19.70 -15.08 5.63
N GLU A 176 19.61 -15.74 4.49
CA GLU A 176 18.64 -16.80 4.26
C GLU A 176 18.93 -18.03 5.12
N ALA A 177 20.18 -18.46 5.18
CA ALA A 177 20.58 -19.56 6.06
C ALA A 177 20.32 -19.24 7.55
N ALA A 178 20.44 -17.98 7.95
CA ALA A 178 20.10 -17.55 9.31
C ALA A 178 18.59 -17.62 9.56
N VAL A 179 17.77 -17.20 8.60
CA VAL A 179 16.30 -17.31 8.67
C VAL A 179 15.88 -18.77 8.75
N ASP A 180 16.42 -19.65 7.89
CA ASP A 180 16.08 -21.08 7.90
C ASP A 180 16.44 -21.75 9.24
N LYS A 181 17.60 -21.39 9.83
CA LYS A 181 17.97 -21.85 11.18
C LYS A 181 17.02 -21.35 12.26
N ALA A 182 16.60 -20.09 12.17
CA ALA A 182 15.65 -19.51 13.13
C ALA A 182 14.27 -20.19 13.05
N LEU A 183 13.79 -20.49 11.86
CA LEU A 183 12.53 -21.21 11.67
C LEU A 183 12.60 -22.65 12.17
N ALA A 184 13.71 -23.34 11.90
CA ALA A 184 13.94 -24.69 12.42
C ALA A 184 13.99 -24.70 13.96
N PHE A 185 14.64 -23.70 14.57
CA PHE A 185 14.65 -23.53 16.01
C PHE A 185 13.24 -23.29 16.56
N LEU A 186 12.49 -22.34 16.00
CA LEU A 186 11.11 -22.06 16.40
C LEU A 186 10.21 -23.30 16.28
N ALA A 187 10.32 -24.05 15.19
CA ALA A 187 9.56 -25.29 15.03
C ALA A 187 9.94 -26.35 16.08
N GLY A 188 11.22 -26.42 16.45
CA GLY A 188 11.72 -27.39 17.43
C GLY A 188 11.30 -27.11 18.88
N ILE A 189 10.98 -25.85 19.21
CA ILE A 189 10.55 -25.44 20.56
C ILE A 189 9.02 -25.27 20.68
N GLN A 190 8.26 -25.60 19.63
CA GLN A 190 6.80 -25.58 19.70
C GLN A 190 6.31 -26.69 20.63
N SER A 191 5.46 -26.35 21.59
CA SER A 191 4.80 -27.31 22.49
C SER A 191 3.86 -28.25 21.72
N GLU A 192 3.54 -29.43 22.28
CA GLU A 192 2.70 -30.43 21.63
C GLU A 192 1.29 -29.92 21.29
N ASP A 193 0.75 -29.02 22.13
CA ASP A 193 -0.53 -28.37 21.93
C ASP A 193 -0.53 -27.28 20.84
N GLY A 194 0.64 -26.89 20.34
CA GLY A 194 0.81 -25.94 19.24
C GLY A 194 1.22 -24.53 19.66
N ARG A 195 1.27 -24.22 20.96
CA ARG A 195 1.73 -22.91 21.45
C ARG A 195 3.25 -22.80 21.47
N TRP A 196 3.74 -21.58 21.63
CA TRP A 196 5.10 -21.29 22.04
C TRP A 196 5.07 -20.79 23.49
N ASP A 197 5.52 -21.64 24.40
CA ASP A 197 5.54 -21.36 25.83
C ASP A 197 6.80 -20.54 26.18
N LEU A 198 6.60 -19.26 26.53
CA LEU A 198 7.71 -18.38 26.89
C LEU A 198 8.35 -18.78 28.22
N SER A 199 7.62 -19.40 29.13
CA SER A 199 8.15 -19.77 30.45
C SER A 199 9.24 -20.85 30.37
N GLU A 200 9.14 -21.74 29.39
CA GLU A 200 10.17 -22.77 29.15
C GLU A 200 11.46 -22.22 28.53
N HIS A 201 11.41 -21.00 28.00
CA HIS A 201 12.53 -20.36 27.28
C HIS A 201 13.02 -19.06 27.92
N GLY A 202 12.81 -18.88 29.22
CA GLY A 202 13.34 -17.76 30.01
C GLY A 202 12.51 -16.49 29.99
N GLY A 203 11.31 -16.53 29.43
CA GLY A 203 10.32 -15.44 29.52
C GLY A 203 9.59 -15.45 30.85
N ALA A 204 9.03 -14.32 31.26
CA ALA A 204 8.19 -14.20 32.45
C ALA A 204 6.70 -14.09 32.05
N GLY A 205 5.86 -14.96 32.62
CA GLY A 205 4.42 -14.78 32.67
C GLY A 205 3.61 -15.28 31.47
N ASN A 206 2.32 -15.11 31.53
CA ASN A 206 1.28 -15.63 30.65
C ASN A 206 1.19 -14.90 29.30
N HIS A 207 2.25 -14.92 28.48
CA HIS A 207 2.28 -14.24 27.18
C HIS A 207 2.32 -15.22 25.99
N ASP A 208 1.88 -16.47 26.20
CA ASP A 208 1.94 -17.51 25.18
C ASP A 208 1.12 -17.17 23.93
N MET A 209 0.00 -16.45 24.07
CA MET A 209 -0.77 -15.97 22.92
C MET A 209 0.03 -14.99 22.05
N ALA A 210 0.73 -14.06 22.67
CA ALA A 210 1.58 -13.12 21.95
C ALA A 210 2.78 -13.83 21.29
N ALA A 211 3.41 -14.76 22.03
CA ALA A 211 4.53 -15.54 21.53
C ALA A 211 4.12 -16.42 20.35
N THR A 212 2.98 -17.12 20.47
CA THR A 212 2.44 -17.94 19.40
C THR A 212 2.08 -17.10 18.17
N GLY A 213 1.45 -15.93 18.35
CA GLY A 213 1.15 -15.01 17.25
C GLY A 213 2.42 -14.50 16.55
N MET A 214 3.46 -14.13 17.30
CA MET A 214 4.74 -13.66 16.75
C MET A 214 5.49 -14.78 16.00
N ALA A 215 5.51 -15.99 16.55
CA ALA A 215 6.11 -17.14 15.89
C ALA A 215 5.41 -17.45 14.56
N LEU A 216 4.08 -17.49 14.56
CA LEU A 216 3.29 -17.67 13.33
C LEU A 216 3.58 -16.58 12.28
N LEU A 217 3.67 -15.31 12.69
CA LEU A 217 4.03 -14.22 11.77
C LEU A 217 5.42 -14.43 11.14
N THR A 218 6.36 -15.04 11.86
CA THR A 218 7.69 -15.37 11.34
C THR A 218 7.62 -16.43 10.24
N PHE A 219 6.84 -17.49 10.45
CA PHE A 219 6.59 -18.51 9.44
C PHE A 219 5.86 -17.95 8.21
N TYR A 220 4.79 -17.20 8.41
CA TYR A 220 4.08 -16.53 7.32
C TYR A 220 4.98 -15.55 6.56
N GLY A 221 5.86 -14.85 7.28
CA GLY A 221 6.86 -13.97 6.69
C GLY A 221 7.81 -14.69 5.73
N ARG A 222 8.08 -15.99 5.93
CA ARG A 222 8.88 -16.83 5.05
C ARG A 222 8.05 -17.48 3.93
N GLY A 223 6.72 -17.40 3.97
CA GLY A 223 5.81 -18.05 3.03
C GLY A 223 5.33 -19.43 3.49
N GLU A 224 5.68 -19.85 4.71
CA GLU A 224 5.19 -21.09 5.30
C GLU A 224 3.72 -20.90 5.75
N ARG A 225 2.83 -21.75 5.27
CA ARG A 225 1.38 -21.60 5.46
C ARG A 225 0.73 -22.94 5.79
N HIS A 226 -0.41 -22.88 6.47
CA HIS A 226 -1.19 -24.09 6.86
C HIS A 226 -1.98 -24.70 5.68
N ASP A 227 -2.28 -23.91 4.64
CA ASP A 227 -3.15 -24.26 3.51
C ASP A 227 -2.41 -24.71 2.25
N ILE A 228 -1.08 -24.63 2.24
CA ILE A 228 -0.23 -25.10 1.13
C ILE A 228 0.73 -26.20 1.59
N ASN A 229 1.26 -26.96 0.65
CA ASN A 229 2.28 -27.95 0.96
C ASN A 229 3.66 -27.26 1.09
N CYS A 230 4.11 -27.09 2.33
CA CYS A 230 5.39 -26.45 2.67
C CYS A 230 6.03 -27.15 3.89
N THR A 231 7.27 -26.79 4.20
CA THR A 231 8.09 -27.48 5.21
C THR A 231 7.48 -27.44 6.60
N TYR A 232 6.94 -26.29 7.01
CA TYR A 232 6.42 -26.06 8.36
C TYR A 232 4.89 -26.00 8.43
N ARG A 233 4.21 -26.58 7.44
CA ARG A 233 2.72 -26.60 7.38
C ARG A 233 2.08 -27.04 8.70
N GLU A 234 2.54 -28.16 9.26
CA GLU A 234 1.96 -28.72 10.50
C GLU A 234 2.25 -27.85 11.72
N THR A 235 3.45 -27.27 11.82
CA THR A 235 3.81 -26.31 12.85
C THR A 235 2.89 -25.10 12.81
N VAL A 236 2.70 -24.51 11.63
CA VAL A 236 1.81 -23.35 11.45
C VAL A 236 0.36 -23.73 11.78
N ARG A 237 -0.12 -24.90 11.31
CA ARG A 237 -1.47 -25.37 11.57
C ARG A 237 -1.75 -25.56 13.06
N LYS A 238 -0.84 -26.18 13.79
CA LYS A 238 -0.97 -26.39 15.25
C LYS A 238 -1.07 -25.07 16.00
N GLY A 239 -0.19 -24.09 15.69
CA GLY A 239 -0.22 -22.78 16.33
C GLY A 239 -1.49 -22.00 16.06
N ILE A 240 -2.04 -22.07 14.84
CA ILE A 240 -3.32 -21.44 14.50
C ILE A 240 -4.46 -22.10 15.27
N ASN A 241 -4.52 -23.43 15.28
CA ASN A 241 -5.57 -24.16 15.99
C ASN A 241 -5.56 -23.83 17.49
N TRP A 242 -4.38 -23.78 18.09
CA TRP A 242 -4.24 -23.38 19.49
C TRP A 242 -4.78 -21.95 19.73
N LEU A 243 -4.45 -20.95 18.88
CA LEU A 243 -5.01 -19.61 19.00
C LEU A 243 -6.54 -19.59 18.86
N ILE A 244 -7.09 -20.37 17.94
CA ILE A 244 -8.56 -20.48 17.75
C ILE A 244 -9.22 -21.06 18.99
N GLU A 245 -8.59 -22.03 19.67
CA GLU A 245 -9.09 -22.62 20.90
C GLU A 245 -9.06 -21.65 22.09
N GLN A 246 -8.07 -20.71 22.11
CA GLN A 246 -7.98 -19.68 23.15
C GLN A 246 -8.95 -18.52 22.92
N GLN A 247 -9.51 -18.38 21.73
CA GLN A 247 -10.37 -17.28 21.38
C GLN A 247 -11.71 -17.36 22.15
N ASP A 248 -12.13 -16.26 22.77
CA ASP A 248 -13.48 -16.12 23.31
C ASP A 248 -14.51 -16.20 22.19
N LYS A 249 -15.42 -17.17 22.28
CA LYS A 249 -16.39 -17.47 21.23
C LYS A 249 -17.48 -16.42 21.04
N GLY A 250 -17.66 -15.53 22.02
CA GLY A 250 -18.67 -14.48 21.97
C GLY A 250 -18.12 -13.16 21.42
N SER A 251 -16.94 -12.75 21.87
CA SER A 251 -16.31 -11.48 21.50
C SER A 251 -15.26 -11.60 20.38
N GLY A 252 -14.74 -12.81 20.17
CA GLY A 252 -13.59 -13.04 19.29
C GLY A 252 -12.26 -12.56 19.89
N ASP A 253 -12.24 -12.18 21.17
CA ASP A 253 -11.07 -11.68 21.87
C ASP A 253 -10.08 -12.81 22.19
N LEU A 254 -8.78 -12.53 22.04
CA LEU A 254 -7.67 -13.39 22.44
C LEU A 254 -7.05 -12.98 23.78
N ARG A 255 -7.60 -11.96 24.44
CA ARG A 255 -7.17 -11.54 25.78
C ARG A 255 -7.86 -12.43 26.81
N GLY A 256 -7.13 -13.31 27.43
CA GLY A 256 -7.55 -14.05 28.60
C GLY A 256 -7.49 -13.21 29.88
#